data_9e6949de8c22b8bad91ca69be79cd4a8
#
_entry.id   9e6949de8c22b8bad91ca69be79cd4a8
#
_cell.length_a   1.000
_cell.length_b   1.000
_cell.length_c   1.000
_cell.angle_alpha   90.00
_cell.angle_beta   90.00
_cell.angle_gamma   90.00
#
_symmetry.space_group_name_H-M   'P 1'
#
loop_
_entity.id
_entity.type
_entity.pdbx_description
1 polymer ?
#
loop_
_entity_poly.entity_id
_entity_poly.type
_entity_poly.pdbx_seq_one_letter_code
_entity_poly.pdbx_strand_id
1 'polypeptide(L)'
;GIESVKDLIEKSGKTAEKSKVSLEVMNEMVESIDKIFYISDTIADITSQTNLLSLNASIEAARAGEMGKGFAVVADEIRKLADESKESTDEIKKIITEITEKSKLVESTMQENEVLQTEQQEAINRTEEIFGEIMKQIEMLGSGMERINALNDTMSANKDLVVDKMGTIASVSEQSAAATEEVNASTEQV
;
A
#
# COMPACT_ATOMS: atom_id res chain seq x y z
N GLY A 1 16.27 4.14 -9.13
CA GLY A 1 16.13 3.62 -7.74
C GLY A 1 15.54 4.66 -6.80
N ILE A 2 16.24 5.75 -6.51
CA ILE A 2 15.77 6.80 -5.55
C ILE A 2 14.48 7.46 -6.03
N GLU A 3 14.37 7.79 -7.31
CA GLU A 3 13.16 8.38 -7.88
C GLU A 3 11.96 7.43 -7.77
N SER A 4 12.18 6.14 -7.99
CA SER A 4 11.15 5.10 -7.82
C SER A 4 10.70 4.95 -6.37
N VAL A 5 11.61 5.12 -5.40
CA VAL A 5 11.28 5.11 -3.97
C VAL A 5 10.44 6.34 -3.59
N LYS A 6 10.79 7.52 -4.11
CA LYS A 6 9.99 8.75 -3.91
C LYS A 6 8.56 8.62 -4.48
N ASP A 7 8.42 8.07 -5.68
CA ASP A 7 7.10 7.78 -6.28
C ASP A 7 6.30 6.78 -5.43
N LEU A 8 6.98 5.78 -4.86
CA LEU A 8 6.37 4.81 -3.97
C LEU A 8 5.89 5.44 -2.66
N ILE A 9 6.68 6.35 -2.05
CA ILE A 9 6.29 7.11 -0.86
C ILE A 9 5.03 7.94 -1.15
N GLU A 10 5.01 8.68 -2.26
CA GLU A 10 3.84 9.49 -2.63
C GLU A 10 2.59 8.64 -2.84
N LYS A 11 2.73 7.51 -3.55
CA LYS A 11 1.61 6.58 -3.80
C LYS A 11 1.11 5.92 -2.52
N SER A 12 2.02 5.52 -1.62
CA SER A 12 1.68 4.96 -0.31
C SER A 12 0.89 5.97 0.51
N GLY A 13 1.33 7.23 0.56
CA GLY A 13 0.61 8.30 1.26
C GLY A 13 -0.80 8.53 0.70
N LYS A 14 -0.96 8.56 -0.64
CA LYS A 14 -2.28 8.66 -1.27
C LYS A 14 -3.18 7.47 -0.99
N THR A 15 -2.61 6.27 -0.87
CA THR A 15 -3.37 5.07 -0.53
C THR A 15 -3.87 5.14 0.91
N ALA A 16 -3.04 5.59 1.85
CA ALA A 16 -3.41 5.80 3.24
C ALA A 16 -4.55 6.83 3.39
N GLU A 17 -4.45 7.96 2.68
CA GLU A 17 -5.50 8.98 2.66
C GLU A 17 -6.83 8.43 2.13
N LYS A 18 -6.81 7.70 1.02
CA LYS A 18 -8.00 7.08 0.45
C LYS A 18 -8.61 6.02 1.37
N SER A 19 -7.79 5.25 2.06
CA SER A 19 -8.25 4.27 3.03
C SER A 19 -9.00 4.94 4.18
N LYS A 20 -8.49 6.06 4.69
CA LYS A 20 -9.15 6.86 5.72
C LYS A 20 -10.51 7.40 5.26
N VAL A 21 -10.57 7.97 4.05
CA VAL A 21 -11.84 8.44 3.47
C VAL A 21 -12.84 7.28 3.32
N SER A 22 -12.37 6.10 2.92
CA SER A 22 -13.24 4.92 2.81
C SER A 22 -13.83 4.51 4.16
N LEU A 23 -13.05 4.62 5.24
CA LEU A 23 -13.52 4.35 6.60
C LEU A 23 -14.57 5.38 7.05
N GLU A 24 -14.38 6.66 6.75
CA GLU A 24 -15.35 7.72 7.04
C GLU A 24 -16.68 7.47 6.32
N VAL A 25 -16.64 7.17 5.02
CA VAL A 25 -17.83 6.84 4.22
C VAL A 25 -18.53 5.58 4.75
N MET A 26 -17.77 4.59 5.23
CA MET A 26 -18.34 3.40 5.84
C MET A 26 -19.08 3.72 7.13
N ASN A 27 -18.54 4.58 7.98
CA ASN A 27 -19.22 5.03 9.20
C ASN A 27 -20.52 5.77 8.89
N GLU A 28 -20.52 6.68 7.90
CA GLU A 28 -21.74 7.35 7.43
C GLU A 28 -22.79 6.37 6.90
N MET A 29 -22.33 5.30 6.24
CA MET A 29 -23.21 4.24 5.75
C MET A 29 -23.85 3.49 6.92
N VAL A 30 -23.11 3.14 7.97
CA VAL A 30 -23.62 2.49 9.18
C VAL A 30 -24.68 3.36 9.85
N GLU A 31 -24.42 4.67 10.02
CA GLU A 31 -25.43 5.60 10.56
C GLU A 31 -26.71 5.65 9.71
N SER A 32 -26.57 5.57 8.38
CA SER A 32 -27.72 5.56 7.46
C SER A 32 -28.52 4.26 7.58
N ILE A 33 -27.87 3.14 7.77
CA ILE A 33 -28.48 1.83 8.01
C ILE A 33 -29.28 1.85 9.31
N ASP A 34 -28.75 2.41 10.38
CA ASP A 34 -29.45 2.55 11.66
C ASP A 34 -30.73 3.40 11.53
N LYS A 35 -30.67 4.47 10.74
CA LYS A 35 -31.88 5.28 10.43
C LYS A 35 -32.93 4.49 9.67
N ILE A 36 -32.51 3.69 8.68
CA ILE A 36 -33.44 2.85 7.91
C ILE A 36 -34.04 1.76 8.82
N PHE A 37 -33.27 1.20 9.73
CA PHE A 37 -33.77 0.25 10.73
C PHE A 37 -34.87 0.86 11.58
N TYR A 38 -34.65 2.07 12.12
CA TYR A 38 -35.63 2.80 12.92
C TYR A 38 -36.91 3.10 12.12
N ILE A 39 -36.78 3.51 10.84
CA ILE A 39 -37.93 3.75 9.98
C ILE A 39 -38.72 2.45 9.74
N SER A 40 -38.01 1.34 9.48
CA SER A 40 -38.65 0.04 9.28
C SER A 40 -39.39 -0.44 10.54
N ASP A 41 -38.85 -0.17 11.71
CA ASP A 41 -39.48 -0.49 12.98
C ASP A 41 -40.76 0.32 13.17
N THR A 42 -40.70 1.62 12.87
CA THR A 42 -41.87 2.51 12.89
C THR A 42 -43.00 2.06 11.90
N ILE A 43 -42.60 1.61 10.69
CA ILE A 43 -43.56 1.07 9.72
C ILE A 43 -44.18 -0.23 10.24
N ALA A 44 -43.43 -1.12 10.89
CA ALA A 44 -43.97 -2.32 11.50
C ALA A 44 -45.01 -2.01 12.59
N ASP A 45 -44.77 -0.97 13.39
CA ASP A 45 -45.73 -0.51 14.39
C ASP A 45 -47.02 0.06 13.75
N ILE A 46 -46.87 0.89 12.70
CA ILE A 46 -48.03 1.45 11.96
C ILE A 46 -48.83 0.32 11.32
N THR A 47 -48.19 -0.68 10.72
CA THR A 47 -48.89 -1.81 10.10
C THR A 47 -49.64 -2.65 11.14
N SER A 48 -49.05 -2.85 12.32
CA SER A 48 -49.70 -3.53 13.43
C SER A 48 -50.91 -2.76 13.96
N GLN A 49 -50.80 -1.44 14.10
CA GLN A 49 -51.96 -0.57 14.48
C GLN A 49 -53.02 -0.58 13.40
N THR A 50 -52.66 -0.53 12.12
CA THR A 50 -53.58 -0.58 10.99
C THR A 50 -54.34 -1.90 10.95
N ASN A 51 -53.65 -3.01 11.21
CA ASN A 51 -54.28 -4.33 11.30
C ASN A 51 -55.30 -4.39 12.44
N LEU A 52 -55.00 -3.85 13.63
CA LEU A 52 -55.93 -3.76 14.75
C LEU A 52 -57.14 -2.84 14.44
N LEU A 53 -56.91 -1.69 13.79
CA LEU A 53 -57.97 -0.79 13.38
C LEU A 53 -58.91 -1.41 12.35
N SER A 54 -58.36 -2.11 11.36
CA SER A 54 -59.16 -2.83 10.34
C SER A 54 -59.97 -3.96 10.95
N LEU A 55 -59.40 -4.70 11.93
CA LEU A 55 -60.12 -5.74 12.65
C LEU A 55 -61.32 -5.14 13.43
N ASN A 56 -61.10 -4.04 14.14
CA ASN A 56 -62.16 -3.36 14.86
C ASN A 56 -63.28 -2.83 13.91
N ALA A 57 -62.86 -2.33 12.73
CA ALA A 57 -63.79 -1.89 11.69
C ALA A 57 -64.61 -3.07 11.12
N SER A 58 -63.96 -4.23 10.87
CA SER A 58 -64.68 -5.44 10.43
C SER A 58 -65.72 -5.93 11.46
N ILE A 59 -65.36 -5.87 12.74
CA ILE A 59 -66.28 -6.24 13.83
C ILE A 59 -67.48 -5.32 13.87
N GLU A 60 -67.30 -3.99 13.78
CA GLU A 60 -68.39 -3.03 13.83
C GLU A 60 -69.26 -3.08 12.56
N ALA A 61 -68.64 -3.35 11.40
CA ALA A 61 -69.34 -3.59 10.14
C ALA A 61 -70.26 -4.84 10.23
N ALA A 62 -69.76 -5.92 10.83
CA ALA A 62 -70.57 -7.13 11.08
C ALA A 62 -71.73 -6.83 12.05
N ARG A 63 -71.55 -5.97 13.03
CA ARG A 63 -72.59 -5.53 13.98
C ARG A 63 -73.68 -4.72 13.33
N ALA A 64 -73.42 -3.96 12.27
CA ALA A 64 -74.40 -3.19 11.49
C ALA A 64 -75.21 -4.06 10.51
N GLY A 65 -74.94 -5.37 10.38
CA GLY A 65 -75.69 -6.30 9.56
C GLY A 65 -75.70 -5.94 8.05
N GLU A 66 -76.80 -5.99 7.38
CA GLU A 66 -76.91 -5.69 5.92
C GLU A 66 -76.37 -4.30 5.53
N MET A 67 -76.55 -3.31 6.40
CA MET A 67 -76.02 -1.95 6.15
C MET A 67 -74.46 -1.84 6.24
N GLY A 68 -73.84 -2.78 6.90
CA GLY A 68 -72.34 -2.82 7.07
C GLY A 68 -71.59 -3.63 6.03
N LYS A 69 -72.23 -4.36 5.12
CA LYS A 69 -71.55 -5.27 4.17
C LYS A 69 -70.47 -4.60 3.33
N GLY A 70 -70.67 -3.38 2.83
CA GLY A 70 -69.70 -2.65 2.06
C GLY A 70 -68.49 -2.21 2.89
N PHE A 71 -68.71 -1.85 4.15
CA PHE A 71 -67.66 -1.49 5.09
C PHE A 71 -66.79 -2.71 5.51
N ALA A 72 -67.42 -3.88 5.68
CA ALA A 72 -66.71 -5.12 6.00
C ALA A 72 -65.68 -5.49 4.90
N VAL A 73 -66.08 -5.37 3.62
CA VAL A 73 -65.16 -5.65 2.49
C VAL A 73 -63.95 -4.70 2.49
N VAL A 74 -64.20 -3.40 2.76
CA VAL A 74 -63.11 -2.42 2.82
C VAL A 74 -62.18 -2.69 4.01
N ALA A 75 -62.74 -3.03 5.16
CA ALA A 75 -61.97 -3.35 6.36
C ALA A 75 -61.09 -4.63 6.17
N ASP A 76 -61.64 -5.65 5.53
CA ASP A 76 -60.88 -6.87 5.21
C ASP A 76 -59.76 -6.59 4.19
N GLU A 77 -59.98 -5.72 3.22
CA GLU A 77 -58.93 -5.33 2.25
C GLU A 77 -57.82 -4.51 2.93
N ILE A 78 -58.18 -3.56 3.84
CA ILE A 78 -57.18 -2.82 4.65
C ILE A 78 -56.40 -3.77 5.51
N ARG A 79 -57.02 -4.78 6.11
CA ARG A 79 -56.34 -5.80 6.91
C ARG A 79 -55.31 -6.56 6.07
N LYS A 80 -55.69 -7.01 4.88
CA LYS A 80 -54.78 -7.72 3.95
C LYS A 80 -53.59 -6.86 3.54
N LEU A 81 -53.82 -5.58 3.22
CA LEU A 81 -52.75 -4.64 2.90
C LEU A 81 -51.80 -4.39 4.10
N ALA A 82 -52.35 -4.36 5.31
CA ALA A 82 -51.52 -4.25 6.53
C ALA A 82 -50.63 -5.51 6.73
N ASP A 83 -51.21 -6.68 6.52
CA ASP A 83 -50.42 -7.95 6.62
C ASP A 83 -49.34 -8.02 5.55
N GLU A 84 -49.60 -7.68 4.30
CA GLU A 84 -48.61 -7.63 3.20
C GLU A 84 -47.51 -6.57 3.47
N SER A 85 -47.88 -5.41 4.02
CA SER A 85 -46.94 -4.36 4.43
C SER A 85 -46.02 -4.82 5.56
N LYS A 86 -46.57 -5.58 6.53
CA LYS A 86 -45.81 -6.16 7.62
C LYS A 86 -44.75 -7.16 7.08
N GLU A 87 -45.18 -8.07 6.20
CA GLU A 87 -44.29 -9.05 5.58
C GLU A 87 -43.14 -8.36 4.85
N SER A 88 -43.44 -7.32 4.04
CA SER A 88 -42.44 -6.52 3.33
C SER A 88 -41.47 -5.81 4.30
N THR A 89 -41.99 -5.31 5.43
CA THR A 89 -41.14 -4.64 6.44
C THR A 89 -40.25 -5.64 7.15
N ASP A 90 -40.71 -6.84 7.43
CA ASP A 90 -39.88 -7.91 8.01
C ASP A 90 -38.77 -8.36 7.05
N GLU A 91 -39.05 -8.34 5.74
CA GLU A 91 -38.05 -8.64 4.72
C GLU A 91 -36.97 -7.51 4.63
N ILE A 92 -37.38 -6.26 4.70
CA ILE A 92 -36.47 -5.09 4.80
C ILE A 92 -35.57 -5.22 6.03
N LYS A 93 -36.09 -5.57 7.20
CA LYS A 93 -35.31 -5.78 8.43
C LYS A 93 -34.24 -6.88 8.26
N LYS A 94 -34.56 -7.96 7.56
CA LYS A 94 -33.57 -9.02 7.24
C LYS A 94 -32.43 -8.46 6.37
N ILE A 95 -32.77 -7.73 5.30
CA ILE A 95 -31.79 -7.11 4.42
C ILE A 95 -30.90 -6.13 5.19
N ILE A 96 -31.47 -5.31 6.07
CA ILE A 96 -30.70 -4.37 6.92
C ILE A 96 -29.73 -5.13 7.82
N THR A 97 -30.16 -6.25 8.43
CA THR A 97 -29.30 -7.07 9.26
C THR A 97 -28.11 -7.61 8.46
N GLU A 98 -28.35 -8.14 7.26
CA GLU A 98 -27.28 -8.61 6.37
C GLU A 98 -26.30 -7.50 5.96
N ILE A 99 -26.81 -6.30 5.67
CA ILE A 99 -25.97 -5.16 5.33
C ILE A 99 -25.11 -4.75 6.55
N THR A 100 -25.71 -4.73 7.75
CA THR A 100 -24.98 -4.44 9.00
C THR A 100 -23.83 -5.42 9.24
N GLU A 101 -24.07 -6.71 9.05
CA GLU A 101 -23.01 -7.74 9.20
C GLU A 101 -21.88 -7.54 8.17
N LYS A 102 -22.24 -7.27 6.91
CA LYS A 102 -21.25 -6.99 5.87
C LYS A 102 -20.47 -5.71 6.14
N SER A 103 -21.11 -4.68 6.67
CA SER A 103 -20.47 -3.41 7.04
C SER A 103 -19.43 -3.62 8.15
N LYS A 104 -19.74 -4.43 9.17
CA LYS A 104 -18.77 -4.80 10.23
C LYS A 104 -17.56 -5.55 9.68
N LEU A 105 -17.77 -6.43 8.70
CA LEU A 105 -16.66 -7.13 8.04
C LEU A 105 -15.77 -6.16 7.26
N VAL A 106 -16.36 -5.21 6.54
CA VAL A 106 -15.61 -4.18 5.81
C VAL A 106 -14.82 -3.30 6.78
N GLU A 107 -15.43 -2.89 7.90
CA GLU A 107 -14.75 -2.12 8.95
C GLU A 107 -13.52 -2.85 9.48
N SER A 108 -13.66 -4.13 9.85
CA SER A 108 -12.55 -4.97 10.29
C SER A 108 -11.44 -5.07 9.23
N THR A 109 -11.82 -5.28 7.96
CA THR A 109 -10.86 -5.35 6.85
C THR A 109 -10.13 -4.02 6.64
N MET A 110 -10.81 -2.89 6.82
CA MET A 110 -10.19 -1.56 6.74
C MET A 110 -9.20 -1.32 7.88
N GLN A 111 -9.49 -1.78 9.10
CA GLN A 111 -8.57 -1.71 10.23
C GLN A 111 -7.32 -2.55 9.99
N GLU A 112 -7.46 -3.76 9.47
CA GLU A 112 -6.31 -4.60 9.07
C GLU A 112 -5.47 -3.92 7.97
N ASN A 113 -6.13 -3.28 7.01
CA ASN A 113 -5.45 -2.55 5.94
C ASN A 113 -4.64 -1.35 6.48
N GLU A 114 -5.10 -0.66 7.52
CA GLU A 114 -4.36 0.43 8.17
C GLU A 114 -3.06 -0.09 8.81
N VAL A 115 -3.09 -1.25 9.44
CA VAL A 115 -1.89 -1.90 9.99
C VAL A 115 -0.90 -2.24 8.87
N LEU A 116 -1.38 -2.88 7.80
CA LEU A 116 -0.54 -3.23 6.64
C LEU A 116 0.07 -2.01 5.96
N GLN A 117 -0.64 -0.90 5.90
CA GLN A 117 -0.12 0.36 5.37
C GLN A 117 1.01 0.94 6.24
N THR A 118 0.89 0.80 7.55
CA THR A 118 1.95 1.22 8.48
C THR A 118 3.21 0.38 8.28
N GLU A 119 3.07 -0.93 8.19
CA GLU A 119 4.19 -1.85 7.90
C GLU A 119 4.82 -1.57 6.53
N GLN A 120 3.99 -1.28 5.52
CA GLN A 120 4.46 -0.89 4.19
C GLN A 120 5.28 0.39 4.24
N GLN A 121 4.82 1.42 4.97
CA GLN A 121 5.54 2.68 5.12
C GLN A 121 6.89 2.48 5.79
N GLU A 122 6.97 1.64 6.82
CA GLU A 122 8.25 1.29 7.45
C GLU A 122 9.21 0.56 6.49
N ALA A 123 8.69 -0.35 5.66
CA ALA A 123 9.50 -1.04 4.64
C ALA A 123 10.02 -0.07 3.58
N ILE A 124 9.21 0.89 3.17
CA ILE A 124 9.61 1.94 2.22
C ILE A 124 10.71 2.83 2.83
N ASN A 125 10.57 3.26 4.07
CA ASN A 125 11.57 4.09 4.75
C ASN A 125 12.91 3.34 4.87
N ARG A 126 12.89 2.06 5.24
CA ARG A 126 14.11 1.23 5.25
C ARG A 126 14.73 1.11 3.87
N THR A 127 13.93 1.02 2.83
CA THR A 127 14.42 0.96 1.45
C THR A 127 15.09 2.26 1.04
N GLU A 128 14.55 3.41 1.45
CA GLU A 128 15.14 4.73 1.22
C GLU A 128 16.52 4.85 1.90
N GLU A 129 16.64 4.41 3.16
CA GLU A 129 17.91 4.38 3.89
C GLU A 129 18.95 3.53 3.19
N ILE A 130 18.58 2.31 2.75
CA ILE A 130 19.49 1.41 2.01
C ILE A 130 19.98 2.07 0.71
N PHE A 131 19.11 2.72 -0.05
CA PHE A 131 19.53 3.45 -1.25
C PHE A 131 20.48 4.60 -0.93
N GLY A 132 20.26 5.30 0.18
CA GLY A 132 21.16 6.35 0.68
C GLY A 132 22.56 5.79 0.99
N GLU A 133 22.64 4.63 1.64
CA GLU A 133 23.90 3.95 1.92
C GLU A 133 24.59 3.48 0.63
N ILE A 134 23.85 2.92 -0.32
CA ILE A 134 24.39 2.51 -1.63
C ILE A 134 25.01 3.71 -2.36
N MET A 135 24.34 4.85 -2.39
CA MET A 135 24.88 6.07 -3.02
C MET A 135 26.19 6.49 -2.38
N LYS A 136 26.28 6.47 -1.06
CA LYS A 136 27.52 6.78 -0.33
C LYS A 136 28.65 5.81 -0.67
N GLN A 137 28.35 4.52 -0.82
CA GLN A 137 29.33 3.51 -1.24
C GLN A 137 29.82 3.74 -2.69
N ILE A 138 28.93 4.15 -3.59
CA ILE A 138 29.28 4.49 -4.98
C ILE A 138 30.20 5.71 -5.02
N GLU A 139 29.96 6.75 -4.22
CA GLU A 139 30.85 7.91 -4.12
C GLU A 139 32.25 7.52 -3.60
N MET A 140 32.29 6.66 -2.58
CA MET A 140 33.55 6.11 -2.06
C MET A 140 34.29 5.27 -3.10
N LEU A 141 33.56 4.48 -3.89
CA LEU A 141 34.13 3.72 -5.00
C LEU A 141 34.70 4.64 -6.07
N GLY A 142 34.01 5.72 -6.43
CA GLY A 142 34.48 6.73 -7.35
C GLY A 142 35.83 7.34 -6.92
N SER A 143 35.91 7.80 -5.68
CA SER A 143 37.18 8.33 -5.11
C SER A 143 38.28 7.29 -5.01
N GLY A 144 37.93 6.02 -4.75
CA GLY A 144 38.85 4.91 -4.81
C GLY A 144 39.46 4.68 -6.22
N MET A 145 38.61 4.77 -7.24
CA MET A 145 39.05 4.66 -8.65
C MET A 145 39.97 5.83 -9.07
N GLU A 146 39.71 7.06 -8.63
CA GLU A 146 40.59 8.19 -8.87
C GLU A 146 42.01 7.95 -8.26
N ARG A 147 42.06 7.40 -7.04
CA ARG A 147 43.30 7.05 -6.39
C ARG A 147 44.05 5.94 -7.13
N ILE A 148 43.34 4.92 -7.64
CA ILE A 148 43.94 3.86 -8.46
C ILE A 148 44.55 4.43 -9.74
N ASN A 149 43.88 5.34 -10.41
CA ASN A 149 44.39 6.01 -11.61
C ASN A 149 45.67 6.79 -11.29
N ALA A 150 45.70 7.59 -10.22
CA ALA A 150 46.92 8.31 -9.81
C ALA A 150 48.11 7.37 -9.44
N LEU A 151 47.83 6.22 -8.83
CA LEU A 151 48.82 5.20 -8.55
C LEU A 151 49.34 4.55 -9.85
N ASN A 152 48.49 4.28 -10.83
CA ASN A 152 48.85 3.77 -12.14
C ASN A 152 49.77 4.73 -12.89
N ASP A 153 49.50 6.02 -12.86
CA ASP A 153 50.36 7.04 -13.48
C ASP A 153 51.73 7.06 -12.80
N THR A 154 51.78 7.00 -11.47
CA THR A 154 53.02 6.93 -10.70
C THR A 154 53.81 5.63 -11.03
N MET A 155 53.12 4.50 -11.15
CA MET A 155 53.73 3.24 -11.50
C MET A 155 54.30 3.26 -12.92
N SER A 156 53.60 3.88 -13.87
CA SER A 156 54.11 4.08 -15.25
C SER A 156 55.41 4.91 -15.27
N ALA A 157 55.41 6.04 -14.54
CA ALA A 157 56.61 6.87 -14.43
C ALA A 157 57.80 6.13 -13.78
N ASN A 158 57.55 5.34 -12.73
CA ASN A 158 58.58 4.54 -12.10
C ASN A 158 59.11 3.43 -13.03
N LYS A 159 58.22 2.79 -13.80
CA LYS A 159 58.60 1.82 -14.83
C LYS A 159 59.56 2.44 -15.85
N ASP A 160 59.28 3.62 -16.35
CA ASP A 160 60.10 4.30 -17.34
C ASP A 160 61.45 4.70 -16.74
N LEU A 161 61.48 5.11 -15.47
CA LEU A 161 62.74 5.35 -14.75
C LEU A 161 63.59 4.06 -14.59
N VAL A 162 62.96 2.95 -14.28
CA VAL A 162 63.66 1.64 -14.17
C VAL A 162 64.26 1.25 -15.52
N VAL A 163 63.49 1.39 -16.60
CA VAL A 163 63.98 1.10 -17.97
C VAL A 163 65.19 1.98 -18.31
N ASP A 164 65.17 3.28 -18.03
CA ASP A 164 66.28 4.19 -18.21
C ASP A 164 67.55 3.78 -17.42
N LYS A 165 67.34 3.44 -16.14
CA LYS A 165 68.45 2.94 -15.29
C LYS A 165 69.01 1.61 -15.76
N MET A 166 68.17 0.70 -16.28
CA MET A 166 68.68 -0.55 -16.91
C MET A 166 69.54 -0.28 -18.16
N GLY A 167 69.11 0.70 -19.00
CA GLY A 167 69.92 1.15 -20.13
C GLY A 167 71.28 1.69 -19.67
N THR A 168 71.31 2.49 -18.60
CA THR A 168 72.59 2.97 -18.02
C THR A 168 73.47 1.83 -17.51
N ILE A 169 72.93 0.85 -16.82
CA ILE A 169 73.60 -0.30 -16.31
C ILE A 169 74.21 -1.15 -17.47
N ALA A 170 73.47 -1.36 -18.55
CA ALA A 170 73.93 -2.06 -19.74
C ALA A 170 75.12 -1.34 -20.34
N SER A 171 75.10 -0.04 -20.54
CA SER A 171 76.19 0.77 -21.05
C SER A 171 77.46 0.68 -20.15
N VAL A 172 77.31 0.79 -18.82
CA VAL A 172 78.43 0.63 -17.87
C VAL A 172 79.00 -0.77 -17.92
N SER A 173 78.16 -1.79 -18.11
CA SER A 173 78.59 -3.16 -18.23
C SER A 173 79.39 -3.38 -19.50
N GLU A 174 78.96 -2.82 -20.64
CA GLU A 174 79.70 -2.85 -21.90
C GLU A 174 81.09 -2.16 -21.76
N GLN A 175 81.10 -0.98 -21.14
CA GLN A 175 82.31 -0.23 -20.90
C GLN A 175 83.32 -0.98 -19.98
N SER A 176 82.76 -1.63 -18.94
CA SER A 176 83.59 -2.46 -18.03
C SER A 176 84.17 -3.68 -18.74
N ALA A 177 83.40 -4.32 -19.62
CA ALA A 177 83.88 -5.43 -20.43
C ALA A 177 85.05 -5.00 -21.36
N ALA A 178 84.89 -3.88 -22.06
CA ALA A 178 85.92 -3.33 -22.93
C ALA A 178 87.17 -2.93 -22.14
N ALA A 179 87.07 -2.34 -20.98
CA ALA A 179 88.18 -2.02 -20.09
C ALA A 179 88.92 -3.29 -19.62
N THR A 180 88.17 -4.36 -19.34
CA THR A 180 88.72 -5.63 -18.92
C THR A 180 89.53 -6.31 -20.08
N GLU A 181 89.04 -6.23 -21.31
CA GLU A 181 89.73 -6.68 -22.50
C GLU A 181 91.05 -5.90 -22.75
N GLU A 182 91.01 -4.57 -22.57
CA GLU A 182 92.17 -3.70 -22.71
C GLU A 182 93.23 -4.03 -21.65
N VAL A 183 92.80 -4.21 -20.42
CA VAL A 183 93.76 -4.65 -19.34
C VAL A 183 94.38 -6.04 -19.65
N ASN A 184 93.59 -6.99 -20.15
CA ASN A 184 94.03 -8.32 -20.48
C ASN A 184 95.01 -8.27 -21.64
N ALA A 185 94.75 -7.48 -22.69
CA ALA A 185 95.73 -7.30 -23.80
C ALA A 185 97.01 -6.63 -23.34
N SER A 186 96.95 -5.68 -22.40
CA SER A 186 98.16 -5.05 -21.81
C SER A 186 99.01 -6.00 -20.96
N THR A 187 98.41 -6.97 -20.28
CA THR A 187 99.10 -7.97 -19.47
C THR A 187 99.71 -9.07 -20.32
N GLU A 188 99.26 -9.36 -21.52
CA GLU A 188 99.86 -10.30 -22.46
C GLU A 188 101.11 -9.72 -23.19
N GLN A 189 101.32 -8.39 -23.19
CA GLN A 189 102.42 -7.71 -23.81
C GLN A 189 103.69 -7.50 -22.89
N VAL A 190 103.64 -7.92 -21.66
CA VAL A 190 104.71 -7.89 -20.69
C VAL A 190 105.30 -9.30 -20.52
#